data_1803531e57708affd1b86d84c9166992
#
_entry.id   1803531e57708affd1b86d84c9166992
#
_cell.length_a   1.000
_cell.length_b   1.000
_cell.length_c   1.000
_cell.angle_alpha   90.00
_cell.angle_beta   90.00
_cell.angle_gamma   90.00
#
_symmetry.space_group_name_H-M   'P 1'
#
loop_
_entity.id
_entity.type
_entity.pdbx_description
1 polymer ?
#
loop_
_entity_poly.entity_id
_entity_poly.type
_entity_poly.pdbx_seq_one_letter_code
_entity_poly.pdbx_strand_id
1 'polypeptide(L)'
;MNKEGMNYKTLTPEEERVIVHKGTEAPFTGKYEKFSEEGTYACKRCGTPLYRSSDKFDAHCGWPAFDDEIAGAVKRVPDADGRRTEIVCAACGGHLGHVFLGEGFTDKETRHCVNSISLDFIPAGNASLTDTAIFAGGCFWGVEYYMKRIDGVLSTEVGYTGGRKENPTYKEVCAGNTGHYEAIEIAFDPSRTSYEAVARM
;
A
#
# COMPACT_ATOMS: atom_id res chain seq x y z
N MET A 1 5.30 -5.94 -19.61
CA MET A 1 3.88 -6.31 -19.66
C MET A 1 3.12 -5.21 -18.94
N ASN A 2 2.40 -4.35 -19.68
CA ASN A 2 1.53 -3.33 -19.08
C ASN A 2 0.39 -4.06 -18.38
N LYS A 3 0.25 -3.88 -17.07
CA LYS A 3 -0.97 -4.30 -16.37
C LYS A 3 -2.06 -3.33 -16.81
N GLU A 4 -2.92 -3.76 -17.68
CA GLU A 4 -4.08 -3.01 -18.16
C GLU A 4 -4.92 -2.57 -16.95
N GLY A 5 -5.18 -1.27 -16.85
CA GLY A 5 -6.03 -0.67 -15.81
C GLY A 5 -5.33 0.18 -14.74
N MET A 6 -4.01 0.23 -14.69
CA MET A 6 -3.32 1.05 -13.67
C MET A 6 -3.06 2.47 -14.19
N ASN A 7 -3.58 3.46 -13.48
CA ASN A 7 -3.41 4.87 -13.85
C ASN A 7 -2.05 5.38 -13.32
N TYR A 8 -1.05 5.48 -14.20
CA TYR A 8 0.28 6.00 -13.82
C TYR A 8 0.29 7.52 -13.85
N LYS A 9 0.95 8.12 -12.85
CA LYS A 9 1.23 9.56 -12.85
C LYS A 9 2.25 9.89 -13.95
N THR A 10 2.13 11.06 -14.54
CA THR A 10 3.16 11.60 -15.45
C THR A 10 4.42 11.89 -14.66
N LEU A 11 5.53 11.31 -15.07
CA LEU A 11 6.85 11.49 -14.46
C LEU A 11 7.62 12.59 -15.19
N THR A 12 8.43 13.33 -14.47
CA THR A 12 9.45 14.19 -15.06
C THR A 12 10.59 13.35 -15.63
N PRO A 13 11.43 13.87 -16.52
CA PRO A 13 12.56 13.13 -17.07
C PRO A 13 13.51 12.56 -16.00
N GLU A 14 13.71 13.29 -14.89
CA GLU A 14 14.56 12.84 -13.78
C GLU A 14 13.89 11.70 -12.97
N GLU A 15 12.59 11.82 -12.70
CA GLU A 15 11.81 10.74 -12.07
C GLU A 15 11.80 9.49 -12.96
N GLU A 16 11.63 9.65 -14.27
CA GLU A 16 11.67 8.53 -15.21
C GLU A 16 13.03 7.86 -15.25
N ARG A 17 14.12 8.64 -15.25
CA ARG A 17 15.49 8.12 -15.19
C ARG A 17 15.70 7.20 -13.98
N VAL A 18 15.17 7.57 -12.80
CA VAL A 18 15.32 6.76 -11.58
C VAL A 18 14.30 5.64 -11.54
N ILE A 19 13.01 5.93 -11.70
CA ILE A 19 11.91 4.97 -11.41
C ILE A 19 11.75 3.93 -12.53
N VAL A 20 11.95 4.33 -13.79
CA VAL A 20 11.76 3.44 -14.95
C VAL A 20 13.08 2.86 -15.43
N HIS A 21 14.13 3.68 -15.52
CA HIS A 21 15.42 3.29 -16.03
C HIS A 21 16.43 2.87 -14.94
N LYS A 22 15.94 2.69 -13.69
CA LYS A 22 16.73 2.17 -12.56
C LYS A 22 17.98 3.00 -12.24
N GLY A 23 17.88 4.32 -12.41
CA GLY A 23 18.94 5.23 -12.00
C GLY A 23 18.98 5.38 -10.47
N THR A 24 19.99 6.11 -9.99
CA THR A 24 20.14 6.45 -8.59
C THR A 24 20.14 7.97 -8.42
N GLU A 25 19.42 8.47 -7.44
CA GLU A 25 19.47 9.86 -7.01
C GLU A 25 20.82 10.17 -6.32
N ALA A 26 21.33 11.39 -6.43
CA ALA A 26 22.55 11.77 -5.73
C ALA A 26 22.34 11.69 -4.20
N PRO A 27 23.34 11.21 -3.44
CA PRO A 27 23.20 11.10 -1.99
C PRO A 27 23.05 12.49 -1.34
N PHE A 28 22.29 12.56 -0.26
CA PHE A 28 22.02 13.79 0.53
C PHE A 28 21.27 14.90 -0.21
N THR A 29 20.70 14.64 -1.38
CA THR A 29 19.94 15.63 -2.16
C THR A 29 18.44 15.41 -2.12
N GLY A 30 18.00 14.23 -1.68
CA GLY A 30 16.61 13.82 -1.74
C GLY A 30 15.74 14.52 -0.70
N LYS A 31 14.53 14.93 -1.12
CA LYS A 31 13.54 15.63 -0.28
C LYS A 31 13.26 14.92 1.04
N TYR A 32 13.24 13.59 1.04
CA TYR A 32 12.81 12.80 2.18
C TYR A 32 13.96 12.20 3.00
N GLU A 33 15.22 12.54 2.70
CA GLU A 33 16.38 12.04 3.46
C GLU A 33 16.26 12.45 4.94
N LYS A 34 16.14 13.76 5.23
CA LYS A 34 15.98 14.30 6.60
C LYS A 34 14.54 14.59 7.01
N PHE A 35 13.58 14.17 6.22
CA PHE A 35 12.17 14.43 6.46
C PHE A 35 11.62 13.52 7.55
N SER A 36 10.91 14.08 8.56
CA SER A 36 10.47 13.37 9.76
C SER A 36 9.00 13.56 10.12
N GLU A 37 8.19 14.12 9.22
CA GLU A 37 6.75 14.25 9.47
C GLU A 37 6.06 12.88 9.52
N GLU A 38 5.00 12.78 10.34
CA GLU A 38 4.18 11.56 10.42
C GLU A 38 3.30 11.40 9.19
N GLY A 39 3.31 10.19 8.62
CA GLY A 39 2.52 9.88 7.43
C GLY A 39 2.99 8.61 6.72
N THR A 40 2.63 8.53 5.46
CA THR A 40 2.90 7.39 4.60
C THR A 40 3.69 7.81 3.36
N TYR A 41 4.69 7.03 3.00
CA TYR A 41 5.43 7.19 1.76
C TYR A 41 4.81 6.27 0.71
N ALA A 42 4.34 6.84 -0.39
CA ALA A 42 3.70 6.15 -1.50
C ALA A 42 4.60 6.14 -2.75
N CYS A 43 4.37 5.18 -3.63
CA CYS A 43 5.06 5.12 -4.92
C CYS A 43 4.75 6.34 -5.77
N LYS A 44 5.78 7.06 -6.21
CA LYS A 44 5.65 8.24 -7.08
C LYS A 44 4.91 7.94 -8.37
N ARG A 45 5.14 6.77 -8.96
CA ARG A 45 4.56 6.39 -10.25
C ARG A 45 3.09 6.00 -10.17
N CYS A 46 2.65 5.24 -9.16
CA CYS A 46 1.30 4.67 -9.12
C CYS A 46 0.49 5.00 -7.86
N GLY A 47 1.09 5.69 -6.87
CA GLY A 47 0.41 6.08 -5.64
C GLY A 47 0.25 4.96 -4.60
N THR A 48 0.70 3.74 -4.88
CA THR A 48 0.63 2.63 -3.90
C THR A 48 1.38 2.98 -2.62
N PRO A 49 0.77 2.89 -1.43
CA PRO A 49 1.46 3.02 -0.15
C PRO A 49 2.58 2.00 0.01
N LEU A 50 3.77 2.44 0.41
CA LEU A 50 4.97 1.60 0.48
C LEU A 50 5.54 1.48 1.88
N TYR A 51 5.68 2.61 2.59
CA TYR A 51 6.34 2.69 3.90
C TYR A 51 5.59 3.63 4.83
N ARG A 52 5.64 3.36 6.13
CA ARG A 52 5.17 4.27 7.17
C ARG A 52 6.32 5.13 7.68
N SER A 53 6.02 6.34 8.15
CA SER A 53 7.01 7.19 8.82
C SER A 53 7.58 6.56 10.09
N SER A 54 6.79 5.69 10.77
CA SER A 54 7.23 4.94 11.96
C SER A 54 8.35 3.94 11.68
N ASP A 55 8.48 3.48 10.44
CA ASP A 55 9.50 2.51 10.03
C ASP A 55 10.75 3.21 9.46
N LYS A 56 10.72 4.55 9.39
CA LYS A 56 11.84 5.36 8.89
C LYS A 56 12.87 5.61 10.00
N PHE A 57 14.14 5.47 9.67
CA PHE A 57 15.26 5.75 10.56
C PHE A 57 16.41 6.44 9.81
N ASP A 58 17.35 7.04 10.54
CA ASP A 58 18.55 7.65 9.95
C ASP A 58 19.70 6.64 9.88
N ALA A 59 20.02 6.19 8.69
CA ALA A 59 21.14 5.32 8.40
C ALA A 59 22.41 6.09 7.97
N HIS A 60 22.37 7.43 7.94
CA HIS A 60 23.47 8.29 7.47
C HIS A 60 24.02 7.92 6.08
N CYS A 61 23.21 7.27 5.25
CA CYS A 61 23.63 6.77 3.94
C CYS A 61 23.37 7.74 2.78
N GLY A 62 22.65 8.85 3.04
CA GLY A 62 22.33 9.87 2.05
C GLY A 62 20.99 9.67 1.33
N TRP A 63 20.22 8.65 1.68
CA TRP A 63 18.88 8.37 1.18
C TRP A 63 17.93 8.00 2.33
N PRO A 64 16.61 8.17 2.16
CA PRO A 64 15.62 7.66 3.10
C PRO A 64 15.84 6.17 3.37
N ALA A 65 15.87 5.80 4.65
CA ALA A 65 16.02 4.41 5.09
C ALA A 65 14.80 3.98 5.91
N PHE A 66 14.30 2.76 5.64
CA PHE A 66 13.18 2.16 6.34
C PHE A 66 13.55 0.74 6.77
N ASP A 67 13.11 0.32 7.94
CA ASP A 67 13.39 -1.02 8.48
C ASP A 67 12.26 -2.02 8.19
N ASP A 68 11.12 -1.54 7.68
CA ASP A 68 10.00 -2.37 7.25
C ASP A 68 9.24 -1.73 6.09
N GLU A 69 8.42 -2.51 5.40
CA GLU A 69 7.51 -2.07 4.36
C GLU A 69 6.05 -2.38 4.72
N ILE A 70 5.11 -1.68 4.10
CA ILE A 70 3.70 -2.09 4.13
C ILE A 70 3.58 -3.46 3.45
N ALA A 71 2.94 -4.41 4.15
CA ALA A 71 2.91 -5.81 3.75
C ALA A 71 2.49 -6.01 2.29
N GLY A 72 3.38 -6.63 1.50
CA GLY A 72 3.15 -6.92 0.08
C GLY A 72 3.29 -5.73 -0.87
N ALA A 73 3.67 -4.53 -0.39
CA ALA A 73 3.81 -3.34 -1.21
C ALA A 73 5.14 -3.27 -1.98
N VAL A 74 6.17 -3.97 -1.51
CA VAL A 74 7.51 -3.99 -2.09
C VAL A 74 7.91 -5.39 -2.51
N LYS A 75 8.55 -5.51 -3.67
CA LYS A 75 9.17 -6.77 -4.14
C LYS A 75 10.68 -6.63 -4.14
N ARG A 76 11.35 -7.68 -3.68
CA ARG A 76 12.80 -7.85 -3.74
C ARG A 76 13.15 -8.64 -5.00
N VAL A 77 14.05 -8.11 -5.81
CA VAL A 77 14.52 -8.76 -7.04
C VAL A 77 16.05 -8.73 -7.10
N PRO A 78 16.71 -9.75 -7.66
CA PRO A 78 18.15 -9.67 -7.87
C PRO A 78 18.49 -8.47 -8.73
N ASP A 79 19.47 -7.66 -8.32
CA ASP A 79 20.00 -6.57 -9.16
C ASP A 79 20.83 -7.14 -10.32
N ALA A 80 20.90 -6.39 -11.40
CA ALA A 80 21.69 -6.75 -12.58
C ALA A 80 23.19 -6.93 -12.29
N ASP A 81 23.70 -6.29 -11.22
CA ASP A 81 25.09 -6.43 -10.76
C ASP A 81 25.39 -7.77 -10.06
N GLY A 82 24.36 -8.58 -9.75
CA GLY A 82 24.45 -9.87 -9.07
C GLY A 82 24.93 -9.80 -7.62
N ARG A 83 25.07 -8.61 -7.03
CA ARG A 83 25.59 -8.37 -5.68
C ARG A 83 24.56 -7.79 -4.73
N ARG A 84 23.66 -6.96 -5.25
CA ARG A 84 22.65 -6.27 -4.47
C ARG A 84 21.27 -6.88 -4.71
N THR A 85 20.35 -6.57 -3.80
CA THR A 85 18.92 -6.87 -3.96
C THR A 85 18.19 -5.57 -4.23
N GLU A 86 17.69 -5.42 -5.45
CA GLU A 86 16.84 -4.30 -5.85
C GLU A 86 15.48 -4.42 -5.17
N ILE A 87 14.89 -3.28 -4.78
CA ILE A 87 13.51 -3.19 -4.34
C ILE A 87 12.69 -2.38 -5.33
N VAL A 88 11.50 -2.92 -5.66
CA VAL A 88 10.57 -2.32 -6.61
C VAL A 88 9.17 -2.29 -6.04
N CYS A 89 8.36 -1.31 -6.46
CA CYS A 89 6.94 -1.28 -6.13
C CYS A 89 6.25 -2.55 -6.64
N ALA A 90 5.58 -3.28 -5.75
CA ALA A 90 4.92 -4.55 -6.11
C ALA A 90 3.79 -4.36 -7.13
N ALA A 91 3.10 -3.21 -7.09
CA ALA A 91 1.99 -2.89 -7.97
C ALA A 91 2.47 -2.55 -9.40
N CYS A 92 3.39 -1.60 -9.57
CA CYS A 92 3.77 -1.07 -10.88
C CYS A 92 5.16 -1.48 -11.38
N GLY A 93 5.99 -2.12 -10.53
CA GLY A 93 7.36 -2.48 -10.86
C GLY A 93 8.35 -1.30 -10.90
N GLY A 94 7.95 -0.10 -10.48
CA GLY A 94 8.84 1.06 -10.44
C GLY A 94 9.99 0.84 -9.46
N HIS A 95 11.20 1.22 -9.88
CA HIS A 95 12.41 1.11 -9.05
C HIS A 95 12.32 2.01 -7.84
N LEU A 96 12.65 1.47 -6.67
CA LEU A 96 12.67 2.20 -5.40
C LEU A 96 14.10 2.42 -4.90
N GLY A 97 14.94 1.39 -4.98
CA GLY A 97 16.28 1.38 -4.45
C GLY A 97 16.78 -0.03 -4.19
N HIS A 98 17.43 -0.25 -3.05
CA HIS A 98 17.99 -1.55 -2.66
C HIS A 98 17.71 -1.87 -1.21
N VAL A 99 17.68 -3.16 -0.87
CA VAL A 99 17.58 -3.63 0.51
C VAL A 99 18.91 -4.26 0.94
N PHE A 100 19.27 -3.98 2.19
CA PHE A 100 20.44 -4.51 2.87
C PHE A 100 19.99 -5.20 4.16
N LEU A 101 20.63 -6.30 4.51
CA LEU A 101 20.29 -7.13 5.67
C LEU A 101 21.49 -7.31 6.59
N GLY A 102 21.24 -7.41 7.88
CA GLY A 102 22.29 -7.75 8.88
C GLY A 102 23.27 -6.61 9.16
N GLU A 103 22.87 -5.35 8.99
CA GLU A 103 23.75 -4.19 9.24
C GLU A 103 23.65 -3.64 10.67
N GLY A 104 22.73 -4.17 11.52
CA GLY A 104 22.64 -3.82 12.94
C GLY A 104 22.06 -2.44 13.24
N PHE A 105 21.35 -1.78 12.33
CA PHE A 105 20.75 -0.47 12.57
C PHE A 105 19.50 -0.55 13.46
N THR A 106 18.69 -1.58 13.28
CA THR A 106 17.44 -1.83 14.03
C THR A 106 17.30 -3.31 14.35
N ASP A 107 16.39 -3.65 15.26
CA ASP A 107 16.11 -5.05 15.63
C ASP A 107 15.56 -5.88 14.46
N LYS A 108 15.02 -5.23 13.41
CA LYS A 108 14.54 -5.90 12.20
C LYS A 108 15.66 -6.31 11.24
N GLU A 109 16.91 -5.91 11.51
CA GLU A 109 18.09 -6.26 10.69
C GLU A 109 17.89 -6.01 9.18
N THR A 110 17.02 -5.04 8.84
CA THR A 110 16.63 -4.73 7.47
C THR A 110 16.75 -3.23 7.23
N ARG A 111 17.35 -2.86 6.11
CA ARG A 111 17.40 -1.47 5.66
C ARG A 111 17.00 -1.37 4.19
N HIS A 112 15.81 -0.86 3.93
CA HIS A 112 15.39 -0.42 2.61
C HIS A 112 15.99 0.97 2.35
N CYS A 113 16.98 1.07 1.49
CA CYS A 113 17.58 2.32 1.05
C CYS A 113 16.84 2.79 -0.22
N VAL A 114 16.05 3.85 -0.09
CA VAL A 114 15.07 4.23 -1.10
C VAL A 114 15.43 5.58 -1.71
N ASN A 115 15.35 5.69 -3.05
CA ASN A 115 15.48 6.97 -3.72
C ASN A 115 14.31 7.88 -3.33
N SER A 116 14.60 9.06 -2.82
CA SER A 116 13.60 10.05 -2.41
C SER A 116 12.66 10.42 -3.55
N ILE A 117 13.19 10.53 -4.76
CA ILE A 117 12.45 10.85 -5.99
C ILE A 117 11.45 9.75 -6.38
N SER A 118 11.62 8.52 -5.89
CA SER A 118 10.68 7.41 -6.13
C SER A 118 9.46 7.44 -5.20
N LEU A 119 9.40 8.41 -4.29
CA LEU A 119 8.38 8.52 -3.26
C LEU A 119 7.54 9.80 -3.39
N ASP A 120 6.28 9.70 -3.01
CA ASP A 120 5.42 10.80 -2.58
C ASP A 120 5.12 10.63 -1.09
N PHE A 121 4.86 11.74 -0.39
CA PHE A 121 4.51 11.72 1.03
C PHE A 121 3.04 12.12 1.22
N ILE A 122 2.35 11.35 2.03
CA ILE A 122 0.96 11.56 2.44
C ILE A 122 0.98 11.83 3.95
N PRO A 123 0.73 13.08 4.39
CA PRO A 123 0.72 13.42 5.81
C PRO A 123 -0.34 12.68 6.61
N ALA A 124 -0.05 12.29 7.84
CA ALA A 124 -0.99 11.61 8.75
C ALA A 124 -2.26 12.42 9.09
N GLY A 125 -2.28 13.70 8.84
CA GLY A 125 -3.44 14.57 9.05
C GLY A 125 -4.39 14.68 7.84
N ASN A 126 -3.99 14.19 6.69
CA ASN A 126 -4.83 14.15 5.48
C ASN A 126 -5.61 12.82 5.42
N ALA A 127 -6.42 12.54 6.44
CA ALA A 127 -7.37 11.43 6.47
C ALA A 127 -8.51 11.60 5.44
N SER A 128 -8.15 11.88 4.17
CA SER A 128 -9.04 11.83 3.00
C SER A 128 -8.74 10.64 2.09
N LEU A 129 -7.88 9.73 2.48
CA LEU A 129 -7.70 8.45 1.79
C LEU A 129 -8.39 7.36 2.62
N THR A 130 -9.70 7.40 2.59
CA THR A 130 -10.52 6.25 2.91
C THR A 130 -10.72 5.50 1.61
N ASP A 131 -10.24 4.28 1.53
CA ASP A 131 -10.59 3.37 0.44
C ASP A 131 -11.75 2.48 0.89
N THR A 132 -12.52 1.98 -0.06
CA THR A 132 -13.71 1.19 0.23
C THR A 132 -13.64 -0.16 -0.45
N ALA A 133 -14.03 -1.21 0.26
CA ALA A 133 -14.14 -2.57 -0.28
C ALA A 133 -15.51 -3.17 0.09
N ILE A 134 -16.12 -3.89 -0.85
CA ILE A 134 -17.38 -4.60 -0.63
C ILE A 134 -17.12 -6.09 -0.77
N PHE A 135 -17.50 -6.86 0.25
CA PHE A 135 -17.36 -8.32 0.27
C PHE A 135 -18.70 -8.99 0.52
N ALA A 136 -18.99 -10.04 -0.26
CA ALA A 136 -20.10 -10.96 -0.03
C ALA A 136 -19.52 -12.31 0.41
N GLY A 137 -19.48 -12.56 1.70
CA GLY A 137 -18.82 -13.72 2.32
C GLY A 137 -19.74 -14.63 3.14
N GLY A 138 -21.03 -14.67 2.84
CA GLY A 138 -22.04 -15.39 3.62
C GLY A 138 -22.70 -14.50 4.70
N CYS A 139 -22.95 -15.03 5.89
CA CYS A 139 -23.59 -14.27 6.96
C CYS A 139 -22.80 -13.02 7.34
N PHE A 140 -23.31 -11.84 6.99
CA PHE A 140 -22.62 -10.56 7.19
C PHE A 140 -22.32 -10.22 8.65
N TRP A 141 -23.10 -10.70 9.62
CA TRP A 141 -22.85 -10.53 11.05
C TRP A 141 -21.51 -11.16 11.48
N GLY A 142 -21.22 -12.37 10.98
CA GLY A 142 -19.96 -13.05 11.26
C GLY A 142 -18.79 -12.35 10.59
N VAL A 143 -18.94 -11.98 9.33
CA VAL A 143 -17.91 -11.27 8.56
C VAL A 143 -17.61 -9.91 9.23
N GLU A 144 -18.63 -9.13 9.57
CA GLU A 144 -18.47 -7.83 10.23
C GLU A 144 -17.69 -7.93 11.56
N TYR A 145 -17.98 -8.97 12.36
CA TYR A 145 -17.32 -9.20 13.65
C TYR A 145 -15.79 -9.30 13.50
N TYR A 146 -15.31 -9.98 12.47
CA TYR A 146 -13.87 -10.12 12.21
C TYR A 146 -13.28 -8.89 11.53
N MET A 147 -13.96 -8.33 10.54
CA MET A 147 -13.47 -7.20 9.76
C MET A 147 -13.23 -5.95 10.60
N LYS A 148 -14.08 -5.66 11.58
CA LYS A 148 -13.92 -4.54 12.55
C LYS A 148 -12.64 -4.60 13.39
N ARG A 149 -11.95 -5.75 13.42
CA ARG A 149 -10.73 -5.97 14.21
C ARG A 149 -9.46 -5.86 13.43
N ILE A 150 -9.57 -5.70 12.12
CA ILE A 150 -8.39 -5.53 11.26
C ILE A 150 -7.82 -4.13 11.50
N ASP A 151 -6.52 -4.07 11.78
CA ASP A 151 -5.84 -2.79 11.92
C ASP A 151 -5.95 -1.99 10.60
N GLY A 152 -6.32 -0.73 10.68
CA GLY A 152 -6.57 0.12 9.52
C GLY A 152 -8.01 0.13 9.02
N VAL A 153 -8.91 -0.75 9.48
CA VAL A 153 -10.35 -0.64 9.20
C VAL A 153 -10.94 0.50 10.03
N LEU A 154 -11.61 1.44 9.35
CA LEU A 154 -12.18 2.65 9.94
C LEU A 154 -13.67 2.48 10.29
N SER A 155 -14.44 1.87 9.39
CA SER A 155 -15.85 1.59 9.59
C SER A 155 -16.30 0.40 8.75
N THR A 156 -17.41 -0.19 9.15
CA THR A 156 -18.08 -1.28 8.41
C THR A 156 -19.58 -1.00 8.37
N GLU A 157 -20.20 -1.30 7.24
CA GLU A 157 -21.66 -1.23 7.06
C GLU A 157 -22.14 -2.52 6.40
N VAL A 158 -23.17 -3.16 6.96
CA VAL A 158 -23.77 -4.37 6.40
C VAL A 158 -24.96 -4.04 5.55
N GLY A 159 -25.12 -4.77 4.44
CA GLY A 159 -26.19 -4.51 3.50
C GLY A 159 -26.36 -5.66 2.49
N TYR A 160 -26.94 -5.32 1.35
CA TYR A 160 -27.22 -6.29 0.28
C TYR A 160 -26.70 -5.76 -1.05
N THR A 161 -26.12 -6.66 -1.86
CA THR A 161 -25.55 -6.30 -3.15
C THR A 161 -25.90 -7.29 -4.24
N GLY A 162 -25.78 -6.90 -5.52
CA GLY A 162 -25.87 -7.74 -6.71
C GLY A 162 -27.28 -8.03 -7.22
N GLY A 163 -28.32 -7.73 -6.43
CA GLY A 163 -29.72 -7.98 -6.80
C GLY A 163 -30.34 -6.85 -7.61
N ARG A 164 -31.61 -7.09 -8.02
CA ARG A 164 -32.39 -6.13 -8.83
C ARG A 164 -33.53 -5.48 -8.07
N LYS A 165 -33.90 -6.02 -6.90
CA LYS A 165 -35.00 -5.49 -6.11
C LYS A 165 -34.54 -4.29 -5.30
N GLU A 166 -35.24 -3.16 -5.44
CA GLU A 166 -34.98 -1.98 -4.59
C GLU A 166 -35.46 -2.21 -3.16
N ASN A 167 -34.63 -1.79 -2.19
CA ASN A 167 -34.91 -1.87 -0.76
C ASN A 167 -35.41 -3.26 -0.29
N PRO A 168 -34.64 -4.34 -0.53
CA PRO A 168 -35.05 -5.67 -0.13
C PRO A 168 -34.99 -5.82 1.40
N THR A 169 -35.95 -6.54 1.96
CA THR A 169 -35.91 -6.93 3.38
C THR A 169 -35.03 -8.16 3.56
N TYR A 170 -34.50 -8.36 4.78
CA TYR A 170 -33.73 -9.55 5.14
C TYR A 170 -34.42 -10.87 4.78
N LYS A 171 -35.74 -10.98 5.10
CA LYS A 171 -36.52 -12.19 4.78
C LYS A 171 -36.58 -12.48 3.28
N GLU A 172 -36.67 -11.45 2.47
CA GLU A 172 -36.73 -11.58 1.01
C GLU A 172 -35.38 -12.00 0.43
N VAL A 173 -34.28 -11.47 0.97
CA VAL A 173 -32.93 -11.88 0.57
C VAL A 173 -32.68 -13.34 0.93
N CYS A 174 -33.01 -13.73 2.16
CA CYS A 174 -32.91 -15.12 2.62
C CYS A 174 -33.80 -16.10 1.81
N ALA A 175 -34.93 -15.64 1.28
CA ALA A 175 -35.77 -16.44 0.40
C ALA A 175 -35.18 -16.66 -0.98
N GLY A 176 -34.07 -15.99 -1.35
CA GLY A 176 -33.29 -16.23 -2.57
C GLY A 176 -33.91 -15.69 -3.87
N ASN A 177 -35.01 -14.93 -3.81
CA ASN A 177 -35.76 -14.45 -4.97
C ASN A 177 -35.48 -13.00 -5.37
N THR A 178 -34.60 -12.30 -4.65
CA THR A 178 -34.21 -10.90 -4.91
C THR A 178 -32.97 -10.77 -5.79
N GLY A 179 -32.17 -11.84 -5.87
CA GLY A 179 -30.85 -11.85 -6.52
C GLY A 179 -29.76 -11.14 -5.70
N HIS A 180 -30.08 -10.65 -4.50
CA HIS A 180 -29.12 -10.03 -3.60
C HIS A 180 -28.35 -11.07 -2.78
N TYR A 181 -27.12 -10.70 -2.44
CA TYR A 181 -26.29 -11.37 -1.44
C TYR A 181 -26.11 -10.46 -0.23
N GLU A 182 -25.98 -11.06 0.97
CA GLU A 182 -25.49 -10.36 2.13
C GLU A 182 -24.07 -9.88 1.87
N ALA A 183 -23.82 -8.61 2.14
CA ALA A 183 -22.53 -7.98 1.90
C ALA A 183 -22.14 -7.05 3.04
N ILE A 184 -20.86 -6.77 3.12
CA ILE A 184 -20.30 -5.76 4.02
C ILE A 184 -19.49 -4.76 3.18
N GLU A 185 -19.73 -3.48 3.37
CA GLU A 185 -18.87 -2.40 2.95
C GLU A 185 -17.89 -2.08 4.07
N ILE A 186 -16.63 -1.96 3.73
CA ILE A 186 -15.52 -1.70 4.65
C ILE A 186 -14.80 -0.46 4.18
N ALA A 187 -14.80 0.58 4.99
CA ALA A 187 -13.95 1.74 4.80
C ALA A 187 -12.63 1.51 5.57
N PHE A 188 -11.50 1.65 4.91
CA PHE A 188 -10.19 1.41 5.50
C PHE A 188 -9.17 2.47 5.12
N ASP A 189 -8.18 2.64 5.97
CA ASP A 189 -7.03 3.51 5.75
C ASP A 189 -5.99 2.74 4.91
N PRO A 190 -5.77 3.11 3.63
CA PRO A 190 -4.83 2.41 2.77
C PRO A 190 -3.37 2.57 3.17
N SER A 191 -3.07 3.49 4.11
CA SER A 191 -1.75 3.60 4.72
C SER A 191 -1.49 2.55 5.80
N ARG A 192 -2.55 1.92 6.33
CA ARG A 192 -2.48 0.95 7.44
C ARG A 192 -2.81 -0.48 7.01
N THR A 193 -3.66 -0.64 6.00
CA THR A 193 -4.04 -1.94 5.46
C THR A 193 -4.25 -1.87 3.95
N SER A 194 -4.47 -2.99 3.28
CA SER A 194 -4.75 -3.02 1.84
C SER A 194 -6.00 -3.85 1.54
N TYR A 195 -6.57 -3.69 0.34
CA TYR A 195 -7.68 -4.52 -0.13
C TYR A 195 -7.35 -6.02 -0.02
N GLU A 196 -6.14 -6.41 -0.43
CA GLU A 196 -5.71 -7.81 -0.38
C GLU A 196 -5.56 -8.33 1.04
N ALA A 197 -5.12 -7.49 1.98
CA ALA A 197 -5.01 -7.86 3.39
C ALA A 197 -6.40 -8.09 3.99
N VAL A 198 -7.36 -7.21 3.69
CA VAL A 198 -8.74 -7.34 4.12
C VAL A 198 -9.42 -8.56 3.47
N ALA A 199 -9.18 -8.82 2.18
CA ALA A 199 -9.80 -9.93 1.44
C ALA A 199 -9.29 -11.33 1.83
N ARG A 200 -8.17 -11.43 2.56
CA ARG A 200 -7.57 -12.73 2.98
C ARG A 200 -8.04 -13.22 4.34
N MET A 201 -8.84 -12.47 5.03
CA MET A 201 -9.45 -12.85 6.31
C MET A 201 -10.62 -13.82 6.09
#